data_4a41090fdbef3a860fabec08ac0f2da5
#
_entry.id   4a41090fdbef3a860fabec08ac0f2da5
#
_cell.length_a   1.000
_cell.length_b   1.000
_cell.length_c   1.000
_cell.angle_alpha   90.00
_cell.angle_beta   90.00
_cell.angle_gamma   90.00
#
_symmetry.space_group_name_H-M   'P 1'
#
loop_
_entity.id
_entity.type
_entity.pdbx_description
1 polymer ?
#
loop_
_entity_poly.entity_id
_entity_poly.type
_entity_poly.pdbx_seq_one_letter_code
_entity_poly.pdbx_strand_id
1 'polypeptide(L)'
;MNALKVKIWGARGSFPIPELNESFGGETSCVEVRTSNDDLVLLDMGTGLRNFGNSLIKEKSNINNINIFLSHYHYDHILGFLMFIPSFIDKFNINIYAPGKSDDEIKTKFEAFLDPSFWPVNIGMLNAKINFKHYAPGKIKINENLQIITCKHGHPGGANTLRVEFDRFSVTYATDCEHPSGHLNQNIIDIAKGTDILIHDAQYTPEQMHKYKGWGHSSWEQCTDLALQAQVKKLVLFHHNPEHSNSMLEKIEKDAQSKFTNTLSARDGMEIFIPNEVPESVI
;
A
#
# COMPACT_ATOMS: atom_id res chain seq x y z
N MET A 1 7.34 -24.34 3.18
CA MET A 1 6.02 -24.09 2.54
C MET A 1 6.03 -22.68 1.99
N ASN A 2 5.47 -22.46 0.79
CA ASN A 2 5.36 -21.10 0.26
C ASN A 2 4.39 -20.30 1.11
N ALA A 3 4.75 -19.05 1.44
CA ALA A 3 3.98 -18.17 2.31
C ALA A 3 4.18 -16.72 1.91
N LEU A 4 3.23 -15.87 2.25
CA LEU A 4 3.33 -14.42 2.18
C LEU A 4 3.20 -13.83 3.58
N LYS A 5 4.03 -12.85 3.89
CA LYS A 5 3.89 -11.97 5.03
C LYS A 5 3.52 -10.59 4.52
N VAL A 6 2.45 -10.03 5.06
CA VAL A 6 2.05 -8.63 4.83
C VAL A 6 2.31 -7.85 6.10
N LYS A 7 3.00 -6.72 6.00
CA LYS A 7 3.19 -5.81 7.13
C LYS A 7 2.79 -4.39 6.73
N ILE A 8 1.98 -3.78 7.58
CA ILE A 8 1.54 -2.39 7.43
C ILE A 8 2.57 -1.50 8.12
N TRP A 9 3.18 -0.60 7.39
CA TRP A 9 4.15 0.38 7.92
C TRP A 9 3.54 1.77 8.09
N GLY A 10 2.41 2.03 7.41
CA GLY A 10 1.63 3.23 7.53
C GLY A 10 0.24 2.99 6.96
N ALA A 11 -0.79 3.37 7.73
CA ALA A 11 -2.20 3.11 7.42
C ALA A 11 -3.06 4.38 7.31
N ARG A 12 -2.52 5.56 7.65
CA ARG A 12 -3.24 6.83 7.53
C ARG A 12 -3.30 7.31 6.09
N GLY A 13 -4.38 7.97 5.75
CA GLY A 13 -4.57 8.65 4.47
C GLY A 13 -4.30 10.14 4.55
N SER A 14 -4.04 10.76 3.42
CA SER A 14 -3.94 12.19 3.17
C SER A 14 -2.80 12.91 3.89
N PHE A 15 -2.60 12.68 5.19
CA PHE A 15 -1.56 13.37 5.98
C PHE A 15 -1.13 12.55 7.21
N PRO A 16 0.16 12.51 7.55
CA PRO A 16 0.62 11.83 8.76
C PRO A 16 0.19 12.59 10.01
N ILE A 17 -0.13 11.86 11.07
CA ILE A 17 -0.50 12.45 12.37
C ILE A 17 0.53 12.05 13.42
N PRO A 18 0.71 12.84 14.50
CA PRO A 18 1.58 12.46 15.62
C PRO A 18 1.11 11.15 16.25
N GLU A 19 2.03 10.20 16.43
CA GLU A 19 1.73 8.86 17.00
C GLU A 19 1.37 8.89 18.50
N LEU A 20 1.43 10.01 19.18
CA LEU A 20 1.17 10.12 20.61
C LEU A 20 -0.25 9.62 20.95
N ASN A 21 -0.32 8.40 21.51
CA ASN A 21 -1.53 7.69 21.91
C ASN A 21 -2.40 7.15 20.76
N GLU A 22 -1.87 7.00 19.55
CA GLU A 22 -2.59 6.48 18.41
C GLU A 22 -2.41 4.95 18.27
N SER A 23 -3.41 4.17 18.66
CA SER A 23 -3.37 2.70 18.56
C SER A 23 -3.42 2.19 17.11
N PHE A 24 -3.82 3.05 16.15
CA PHE A 24 -3.83 2.75 14.72
C PHE A 24 -2.59 3.26 13.99
N GLY A 25 -1.70 3.99 14.70
CA GLY A 25 -0.53 4.61 14.11
C GLY A 25 -0.82 5.95 13.45
N GLY A 26 0.23 6.62 12.99
CA GLY A 26 0.18 7.95 12.38
C GLY A 26 0.84 8.06 11.02
N GLU A 27 1.50 7.02 10.56
CA GLU A 27 2.24 7.02 9.28
C GLU A 27 1.31 6.83 8.09
N THR A 28 1.67 7.45 6.96
CA THR A 28 0.91 7.32 5.71
C THR A 28 1.34 6.11 4.89
N SER A 29 0.58 5.82 3.87
CA SER A 29 0.48 4.61 3.06
C SER A 29 1.81 3.94 2.72
N CYS A 30 2.13 2.82 3.38
CA CYS A 30 3.24 1.95 3.04
C CYS A 30 2.94 0.52 3.51
N VAL A 31 2.93 -0.43 2.59
CA VAL A 31 2.66 -1.84 2.86
C VAL A 31 3.79 -2.71 2.32
N GLU A 32 4.34 -3.57 3.17
CA GLU A 32 5.32 -4.58 2.80
C GLU A 32 4.62 -5.90 2.48
N VAL A 33 4.97 -6.53 1.37
CA VAL A 33 4.66 -7.91 1.03
C VAL A 33 5.97 -8.65 0.86
N ARG A 34 6.23 -9.62 1.74
CA ARG A 34 7.45 -10.44 1.70
C ARG A 34 7.07 -11.89 1.43
N THR A 35 7.75 -12.51 0.47
CA THR A 35 7.59 -13.93 0.18
C THR A 35 8.48 -14.79 1.06
N SER A 36 8.18 -16.08 1.16
CA SER A 36 9.06 -17.07 1.83
C SER A 36 10.43 -17.25 1.15
N ASN A 37 10.61 -16.69 -0.05
CA ASN A 37 11.87 -16.69 -0.80
C ASN A 37 12.66 -15.39 -0.61
N ASP A 38 12.28 -14.54 0.37
CA ASP A 38 12.85 -13.21 0.62
C ASP A 38 12.66 -12.20 -0.52
N ASP A 39 11.75 -12.47 -1.47
CA ASP A 39 11.34 -11.41 -2.40
C ASP A 39 10.57 -10.33 -1.63
N LEU A 40 10.92 -9.09 -1.88
CA LEU A 40 10.36 -7.93 -1.21
C LEU A 40 9.63 -7.02 -2.21
N VAL A 41 8.38 -6.77 -1.93
CA VAL A 41 7.55 -5.79 -2.63
C VAL A 41 7.01 -4.78 -1.60
N LEU A 42 7.17 -3.50 -1.88
CA LEU A 42 6.52 -2.42 -1.16
C LEU A 42 5.42 -1.83 -2.04
N LEU A 43 4.29 -1.56 -1.43
CA LEU A 43 3.15 -0.89 -2.05
C LEU A 43 3.07 0.50 -1.41
N ASP A 44 3.34 1.52 -2.22
CA ASP A 44 3.51 2.92 -1.87
C ASP A 44 4.70 3.26 -0.96
N MET A 45 5.02 4.54 -0.91
CA MET A 45 6.19 5.15 -0.26
C MET A 45 5.77 6.31 0.65
N GLY A 46 4.60 6.22 1.32
CA GLY A 46 4.22 7.19 2.34
C GLY A 46 5.20 7.21 3.51
N THR A 47 4.91 7.98 4.55
CA THR A 47 5.87 8.19 5.64
C THR A 47 6.26 6.90 6.37
N GLY A 48 5.42 5.85 6.32
CA GLY A 48 5.73 4.50 6.81
C GLY A 48 6.99 3.89 6.18
N LEU A 49 7.39 4.31 4.97
CA LEU A 49 8.61 3.84 4.30
C LEU A 49 9.88 4.13 5.11
N ARG A 50 9.92 5.26 5.85
CA ARG A 50 11.03 5.58 6.76
C ARG A 50 11.20 4.51 7.83
N ASN A 51 10.10 4.08 8.46
CA ASN A 51 10.12 3.06 9.50
C ASN A 51 10.50 1.69 8.95
N PHE A 52 9.99 1.32 7.78
CA PHE A 52 10.43 0.14 7.05
C PHE A 52 11.94 0.17 6.79
N GLY A 53 12.48 1.25 6.24
CA GLY A 53 13.91 1.38 5.93
C GLY A 53 14.79 1.21 7.18
N ASN A 54 14.40 1.83 8.30
CA ASN A 54 15.10 1.68 9.58
C ASN A 54 15.06 0.23 10.10
N SER A 55 13.93 -0.46 9.93
CA SER A 55 13.80 -1.88 10.32
C SER A 55 14.68 -2.77 9.47
N LEU A 56 14.66 -2.59 8.15
CA LEU A 56 15.47 -3.38 7.21
C LEU A 56 16.98 -3.30 7.51
N ILE A 57 17.47 -2.11 7.90
CA ILE A 57 18.88 -1.94 8.28
C ILE A 57 19.18 -2.66 9.59
N LYS A 58 18.27 -2.60 10.57
CA LYS A 58 18.44 -3.27 11.89
C LYS A 58 18.38 -4.79 11.79
N GLU A 59 17.53 -5.33 10.93
CA GLU A 59 17.38 -6.78 10.73
C GLU A 59 18.65 -7.46 10.21
N LYS A 60 19.65 -6.72 9.72
CA LYS A 60 20.83 -7.26 9.04
C LYS A 60 20.47 -8.26 7.94
N SER A 61 19.34 -8.04 7.30
CA SER A 61 18.83 -8.87 6.21
C SER A 61 19.80 -8.91 5.03
N ASN A 62 19.80 -10.03 4.32
CA ASN A 62 20.52 -10.19 3.04
C ASN A 62 19.75 -9.59 1.86
N ILE A 63 18.57 -9.00 2.09
CA ILE A 63 17.77 -8.36 1.05
C ILE A 63 18.50 -7.12 0.55
N ASN A 64 18.88 -7.15 -0.72
CA ASN A 64 19.51 -6.04 -1.42
C ASN A 64 18.63 -5.49 -2.55
N ASN A 65 17.66 -6.26 -3.02
CA ASN A 65 16.72 -5.87 -4.04
C ASN A 65 15.39 -5.45 -3.41
N ILE A 66 14.98 -4.21 -3.65
CA ILE A 66 13.73 -3.65 -3.13
C ILE A 66 12.88 -3.26 -4.34
N ASN A 67 11.68 -3.86 -4.47
CA ASN A 67 10.73 -3.49 -5.50
C ASN A 67 9.61 -2.66 -4.87
N ILE A 68 9.44 -1.43 -5.31
CA ILE A 68 8.43 -0.50 -4.84
C ILE A 68 7.43 -0.27 -5.97
N PHE A 69 6.15 -0.49 -5.71
CA PHE A 69 5.07 -0.22 -6.64
C PHE A 69 4.23 0.93 -6.12
N LEU A 70 4.24 2.02 -6.86
CA LEU A 70 3.50 3.22 -6.52
C LEU A 70 2.10 3.16 -7.14
N SER A 71 1.06 3.32 -6.32
CA SER A 71 -0.33 3.39 -6.79
C SER A 71 -0.58 4.67 -7.60
N HIS A 72 -0.09 5.81 -7.09
CA HIS A 72 -0.14 7.14 -7.69
C HIS A 72 0.85 8.11 -7.00
N TYR A 73 0.83 9.42 -7.34
CA TYR A 73 1.88 10.36 -6.93
C TYR A 73 1.44 11.38 -5.87
N HIS A 74 0.34 11.19 -5.13
CA HIS A 74 0.02 12.09 -4.03
C HIS A 74 1.07 12.03 -2.93
N TYR A 75 1.22 13.13 -2.17
CA TYR A 75 2.32 13.26 -1.21
C TYR A 75 2.31 12.18 -0.13
N ASP A 76 1.16 11.80 0.36
CA ASP A 76 1.01 10.74 1.38
C ASP A 76 1.38 9.34 0.89
N HIS A 77 1.64 9.18 -0.42
CA HIS A 77 2.15 7.96 -1.03
C HIS A 77 3.62 8.03 -1.46
N ILE A 78 4.28 9.21 -1.39
CA ILE A 78 5.67 9.37 -1.84
C ILE A 78 6.59 10.02 -0.79
N LEU A 79 6.03 10.69 0.22
CA LEU A 79 6.77 11.55 1.15
C LEU A 79 7.85 10.80 1.94
N GLY A 80 7.65 9.53 2.24
CA GLY A 80 8.61 8.70 2.98
C GLY A 80 9.92 8.46 2.23
N PHE A 81 9.93 8.61 0.90
CA PHE A 81 11.14 8.47 0.10
C PHE A 81 12.24 9.47 0.50
N LEU A 82 11.87 10.67 0.96
CA LEU A 82 12.80 11.69 1.43
C LEU A 82 13.72 11.17 2.56
N MET A 83 13.21 10.29 3.42
CA MET A 83 13.91 9.76 4.60
C MET A 83 14.15 8.25 4.52
N PHE A 84 14.19 7.68 3.32
CA PHE A 84 14.39 6.26 3.09
C PHE A 84 15.88 5.91 3.14
N ILE A 85 16.38 5.53 4.32
CA ILE A 85 17.79 5.24 4.56
C ILE A 85 18.43 4.28 3.55
N PRO A 86 17.78 3.19 3.09
CA PRO A 86 18.37 2.32 2.06
C PRO A 86 18.79 3.03 0.78
N SER A 87 18.15 4.16 0.40
CA SER A 87 18.54 4.92 -0.79
C SER A 87 19.94 5.54 -0.71
N PHE A 88 20.49 5.71 0.48
CA PHE A 88 21.82 6.25 0.73
C PHE A 88 22.92 5.19 0.86
N ILE A 89 22.60 3.91 0.65
CA ILE A 89 23.54 2.79 0.86
C ILE A 89 23.72 2.04 -0.45
N ASP A 90 24.96 1.93 -0.92
CA ASP A 90 25.37 1.40 -2.22
C ASP A 90 25.01 -0.07 -2.49
N LYS A 91 24.85 -0.87 -1.41
CA LYS A 91 24.45 -2.28 -1.55
C LYS A 91 23.03 -2.49 -2.09
N PHE A 92 22.15 -1.47 -2.00
CA PHE A 92 20.76 -1.62 -2.41
C PHE A 92 20.53 -1.34 -3.88
N ASN A 93 19.69 -2.17 -4.48
CA ASN A 93 19.13 -2.02 -5.81
C ASN A 93 17.61 -1.78 -5.65
N ILE A 94 17.18 -0.55 -5.88
CA ILE A 94 15.80 -0.10 -5.65
C ILE A 94 15.13 0.08 -7.00
N ASN A 95 14.11 -0.71 -7.27
CA ASN A 95 13.29 -0.62 -8.47
C ASN A 95 11.98 0.08 -8.11
N ILE A 96 11.74 1.27 -8.63
CA ILE A 96 10.53 2.04 -8.42
C ILE A 96 9.65 1.90 -9.66
N TYR A 97 8.60 1.12 -9.53
CA TYR A 97 7.57 0.96 -10.54
C TYR A 97 6.44 1.96 -10.28
N ALA A 98 6.13 2.79 -11.26
CA ALA A 98 5.11 3.82 -11.11
C ALA A 98 4.26 3.99 -12.38
N PRO A 99 3.01 4.50 -12.27
CA PRO A 99 2.18 4.76 -13.44
C PRO A 99 2.77 5.90 -14.27
N GLY A 100 2.94 5.66 -15.58
CA GLY A 100 3.51 6.64 -16.50
C GLY A 100 3.59 6.13 -17.92
N LYS A 101 4.12 6.94 -18.81
CA LYS A 101 4.30 6.62 -20.23
C LYS A 101 5.69 6.11 -20.56
N SER A 102 6.68 6.45 -19.72
CA SER A 102 8.08 6.05 -19.88
C SER A 102 8.83 6.11 -18.55
N ASP A 103 9.98 5.43 -18.49
CA ASP A 103 10.89 5.45 -17.33
C ASP A 103 11.44 6.87 -17.09
N ASP A 104 11.71 7.62 -18.16
CA ASP A 104 12.17 9.00 -18.07
C ASP A 104 11.11 9.94 -17.47
N GLU A 105 9.83 9.74 -17.78
CA GLU A 105 8.74 10.49 -17.14
C GLU A 105 8.73 10.27 -15.63
N ILE A 106 8.88 9.00 -15.19
CA ILE A 106 8.94 8.68 -13.76
C ILE A 106 10.13 9.38 -13.11
N LYS A 107 11.30 9.25 -13.71
CA LYS A 107 12.53 9.90 -13.23
C LYS A 107 12.35 11.41 -13.10
N THR A 108 11.79 12.07 -14.12
CA THR A 108 11.54 13.53 -14.10
C THR A 108 10.61 13.95 -12.95
N LYS A 109 9.56 13.15 -12.66
CA LYS A 109 8.66 13.42 -11.53
C LYS A 109 9.40 13.31 -10.19
N PHE A 110 10.28 12.32 -10.02
CA PHE A 110 11.10 12.20 -8.82
C PHE A 110 12.16 13.28 -8.71
N GLU A 111 12.74 13.73 -9.82
CA GLU A 111 13.66 14.90 -9.84
C GLU A 111 12.93 16.18 -9.41
N ALA A 112 11.70 16.38 -9.88
CA ALA A 112 10.87 17.51 -9.45
C ALA A 112 10.45 17.41 -7.97
N PHE A 113 10.14 16.20 -7.49
CA PHE A 113 9.82 15.95 -6.08
C PHE A 113 11.01 16.21 -5.15
N LEU A 114 12.24 15.96 -5.62
CA LEU A 114 13.49 16.20 -4.90
C LEU A 114 14.15 17.53 -5.32
N ASP A 115 13.34 18.52 -5.73
CA ASP A 115 13.85 19.84 -6.09
C ASP A 115 14.58 20.49 -4.90
N PRO A 116 15.80 21.02 -5.10
CA PRO A 116 16.59 21.63 -4.03
C PRO A 116 15.94 22.81 -3.30
N SER A 117 14.90 23.42 -3.90
CA SER A 117 14.10 24.46 -3.25
C SER A 117 13.23 23.91 -2.11
N PHE A 118 12.94 22.60 -2.12
CA PHE A 118 12.09 21.94 -1.13
C PHE A 118 12.83 20.91 -0.31
N TRP A 119 13.84 20.23 -0.90
CA TRP A 119 14.58 19.17 -0.24
C TRP A 119 16.07 19.23 -0.60
N PRO A 120 17.02 19.18 0.37
CA PRO A 120 18.45 19.41 0.09
C PRO A 120 19.15 18.26 -0.64
N VAL A 121 18.51 17.08 -0.76
CA VAL A 121 19.10 15.90 -1.37
C VAL A 121 18.42 15.60 -2.70
N ASN A 122 19.18 15.60 -3.79
CA ASN A 122 18.68 15.18 -5.11
C ASN A 122 19.03 13.71 -5.41
N ILE A 123 18.47 13.16 -6.50
CA ILE A 123 18.68 11.76 -6.90
C ILE A 123 20.17 11.43 -7.08
N GLY A 124 20.97 12.34 -7.61
CA GLY A 124 22.40 12.13 -7.85
C GLY A 124 23.25 12.01 -6.58
N MET A 125 22.71 12.35 -5.41
CA MET A 125 23.35 12.20 -4.10
C MET A 125 23.03 10.85 -3.43
N LEU A 126 22.13 10.06 -4.02
CA LEU A 126 21.76 8.75 -3.50
C LEU A 126 22.79 7.70 -3.95
N ASN A 127 23.26 6.86 -3.02
CA ASN A 127 24.29 5.86 -3.31
C ASN A 127 23.72 4.53 -3.81
N ALA A 128 22.46 4.24 -3.49
CA ALA A 128 21.78 3.05 -4.00
C ALA A 128 21.60 3.12 -5.51
N LYS A 129 21.58 1.97 -6.16
CA LYS A 129 21.17 1.89 -7.57
C LYS A 129 19.66 2.03 -7.66
N ILE A 130 19.17 3.18 -8.15
CA ILE A 130 17.75 3.45 -8.33
C ILE A 130 17.37 3.27 -9.79
N ASN A 131 16.39 2.41 -10.06
CA ASN A 131 15.85 2.16 -11.37
C ASN A 131 14.39 2.59 -11.41
N PHE A 132 14.07 3.57 -12.21
CA PHE A 132 12.68 3.96 -12.48
C PHE A 132 12.12 3.10 -13.59
N LYS A 133 10.91 2.58 -13.40
CA LYS A 133 10.23 1.69 -14.32
C LYS A 133 8.77 2.10 -14.44
N HIS A 134 8.36 2.51 -15.63
CA HIS A 134 6.96 2.81 -15.86
C HIS A 134 6.13 1.51 -15.95
N TYR A 135 4.88 1.60 -15.55
CA TYR A 135 3.90 0.55 -15.83
C TYR A 135 2.59 1.13 -16.36
N ALA A 136 1.91 0.32 -17.16
CA ALA A 136 0.52 0.49 -17.58
C ALA A 136 -0.33 -0.64 -16.99
N PRO A 137 -1.67 -0.53 -16.99
CA PRO A 137 -2.54 -1.64 -16.57
C PRO A 137 -2.19 -2.95 -17.27
N GLY A 138 -2.07 -4.02 -16.48
CA GLY A 138 -1.67 -5.33 -16.97
C GLY A 138 -0.83 -6.12 -15.97
N LYS A 139 -0.04 -7.07 -16.47
CA LYS A 139 0.81 -7.96 -15.65
C LYS A 139 2.28 -7.57 -15.75
N ILE A 140 2.94 -7.50 -14.61
CA ILE A 140 4.37 -7.24 -14.48
C ILE A 140 5.00 -8.44 -13.77
N LYS A 141 5.82 -9.18 -14.48
CA LYS A 141 6.54 -10.33 -13.91
C LYS A 141 7.80 -9.86 -13.20
N ILE A 142 7.94 -10.20 -11.92
CA ILE A 142 9.14 -9.91 -11.12
C ILE A 142 10.11 -11.10 -11.23
N ASN A 143 9.61 -12.31 -11.02
CA ASN A 143 10.34 -13.56 -11.24
C ASN A 143 9.35 -14.69 -11.63
N GLU A 144 9.77 -15.94 -11.57
CA GLU A 144 8.93 -17.08 -12.00
C GLU A 144 7.67 -17.24 -11.16
N ASN A 145 7.73 -16.93 -9.86
CA ASN A 145 6.67 -17.18 -8.89
C ASN A 145 5.97 -15.91 -8.42
N LEU A 146 6.55 -14.72 -8.69
CA LEU A 146 6.05 -13.43 -8.23
C LEU A 146 5.70 -12.52 -9.39
N GLN A 147 4.46 -12.06 -9.43
CA GLN A 147 3.98 -11.07 -10.40
C GLN A 147 3.07 -10.03 -9.73
N ILE A 148 2.96 -8.87 -10.38
CA ILE A 148 2.05 -7.81 -9.99
C ILE A 148 1.05 -7.60 -11.12
N ILE A 149 -0.24 -7.57 -10.80
CA ILE A 149 -1.31 -7.20 -11.74
C ILE A 149 -1.80 -5.82 -11.34
N THR A 150 -2.03 -4.97 -12.34
CA THR A 150 -2.45 -3.59 -12.11
C THR A 150 -3.69 -3.24 -12.91
N CYS A 151 -4.59 -2.46 -12.35
CA CYS A 151 -5.70 -1.85 -13.07
C CYS A 151 -5.95 -0.42 -12.58
N LYS A 152 -6.48 0.43 -13.45
CA LYS A 152 -6.87 1.80 -13.10
C LYS A 152 -8.22 1.83 -12.41
N HIS A 153 -8.37 2.77 -11.48
CA HIS A 153 -9.65 3.10 -10.85
C HIS A 153 -9.83 4.62 -10.70
N GLY A 154 -11.01 5.03 -10.21
CA GLY A 154 -11.37 6.44 -10.05
C GLY A 154 -10.71 7.07 -8.84
N HIS A 155 -9.93 8.12 -9.08
CA HIS A 155 -9.31 8.99 -8.07
C HIS A 155 -8.87 10.30 -8.75
N PRO A 156 -8.90 11.48 -8.09
CA PRO A 156 -8.34 12.71 -8.64
C PRO A 156 -6.87 12.53 -9.03
N GLY A 157 -6.52 12.85 -10.27
CA GLY A 157 -5.18 12.58 -10.80
C GLY A 157 -4.97 11.14 -11.32
N GLY A 158 -5.87 10.21 -11.01
CA GLY A 158 -5.80 8.80 -11.37
C GLY A 158 -4.96 7.98 -10.38
N ALA A 159 -5.46 6.78 -10.04
CA ALA A 159 -4.75 5.81 -9.23
C ALA A 159 -4.90 4.39 -9.78
N ASN A 160 -4.14 3.44 -9.24
CA ASN A 160 -4.13 2.05 -9.66
C ASN A 160 -4.29 1.11 -8.47
N THR A 161 -5.11 0.09 -8.65
CA THR A 161 -5.13 -1.08 -7.78
C THR A 161 -3.99 -2.01 -8.18
N LEU A 162 -3.30 -2.56 -7.19
CA LEU A 162 -2.15 -3.45 -7.35
C LEU A 162 -2.49 -4.81 -6.71
N ARG A 163 -2.34 -5.90 -7.47
CA ARG A 163 -2.47 -7.26 -6.94
C ARG A 163 -1.12 -7.95 -7.01
N VAL A 164 -0.57 -8.29 -5.86
CA VAL A 164 0.63 -9.12 -5.72
C VAL A 164 0.17 -10.58 -5.75
N GLU A 165 0.75 -11.37 -6.64
CA GLU A 165 0.54 -12.81 -6.71
C GLU A 165 1.88 -13.53 -6.54
N PHE A 166 1.92 -14.44 -5.56
CA PHE A 166 3.04 -15.34 -5.31
C PHE A 166 2.53 -16.78 -5.23
N ASP A 167 2.87 -17.59 -6.20
CA ASP A 167 2.31 -18.94 -6.39
C ASP A 167 0.77 -18.90 -6.37
N ARG A 168 0.16 -19.53 -5.35
CA ARG A 168 -1.31 -19.56 -5.17
C ARG A 168 -1.87 -18.46 -4.28
N PHE A 169 -1.00 -17.65 -3.67
CA PHE A 169 -1.38 -16.61 -2.72
C PHE A 169 -1.46 -15.24 -3.37
N SER A 170 -2.32 -14.40 -2.85
CA SER A 170 -2.49 -13.06 -3.39
C SER A 170 -2.90 -12.02 -2.36
N VAL A 171 -2.39 -10.81 -2.58
CA VAL A 171 -2.73 -9.60 -1.82
C VAL A 171 -3.15 -8.53 -2.80
N THR A 172 -4.35 -7.98 -2.66
CA THR A 172 -4.82 -6.87 -3.47
C THR A 172 -4.83 -5.59 -2.65
N TYR A 173 -4.24 -4.54 -3.19
CA TYR A 173 -4.11 -3.22 -2.59
C TYR A 173 -4.87 -2.20 -3.44
N ALA A 174 -6.00 -1.73 -2.93
CA ALA A 174 -6.91 -0.80 -3.58
C ALA A 174 -7.08 0.45 -2.70
N THR A 175 -6.01 1.25 -2.59
CA THR A 175 -6.03 2.53 -1.89
C THR A 175 -6.56 3.64 -2.80
N ASP A 176 -7.06 4.72 -2.22
CA ASP A 176 -7.44 5.95 -2.93
C ASP A 176 -8.39 5.68 -4.09
N CYS A 177 -9.48 5.03 -3.77
CA CYS A 177 -10.47 4.65 -4.77
C CYS A 177 -11.86 5.17 -4.40
N GLU A 178 -12.47 5.90 -5.34
CA GLU A 178 -13.87 6.28 -5.27
C GLU A 178 -14.69 5.40 -6.22
N HIS A 179 -15.75 4.83 -5.68
CA HIS A 179 -16.68 4.04 -6.49
C HIS A 179 -17.62 4.94 -7.28
N PRO A 180 -17.98 4.58 -8.52
CA PRO A 180 -18.99 5.30 -9.29
C PRO A 180 -20.33 5.37 -8.54
N SER A 181 -21.08 6.44 -8.78
CA SER A 181 -22.37 6.64 -8.08
C SER A 181 -23.32 5.46 -8.30
N GLY A 182 -23.75 4.84 -7.20
CA GLY A 182 -24.75 3.77 -7.20
C GLY A 182 -24.22 2.36 -7.50
N HIS A 183 -22.93 2.17 -7.75
CA HIS A 183 -22.34 0.83 -7.96
C HIS A 183 -20.85 0.78 -7.59
N LEU A 184 -20.37 -0.42 -7.30
CA LEU A 184 -18.95 -0.64 -7.02
C LEU A 184 -18.14 -0.64 -8.33
N ASN A 185 -16.87 -0.29 -8.24
CA ASN A 185 -15.97 -0.28 -9.39
C ASN A 185 -15.65 -1.72 -9.84
N GLN A 186 -16.11 -2.08 -11.04
CA GLN A 186 -15.96 -3.44 -11.58
C GLN A 186 -14.51 -3.84 -11.76
N ASN A 187 -13.60 -2.93 -12.13
CA ASN A 187 -12.19 -3.24 -12.28
C ASN A 187 -11.56 -3.69 -10.94
N ILE A 188 -11.97 -3.06 -9.83
CA ILE A 188 -11.48 -3.43 -8.50
C ILE A 188 -12.06 -4.78 -8.09
N ILE A 189 -13.34 -5.04 -8.34
CA ILE A 189 -13.96 -6.35 -8.09
C ILE A 189 -13.22 -7.45 -8.85
N ASP A 190 -12.98 -7.25 -10.13
CA ASP A 190 -12.36 -8.26 -11.00
C ASP A 190 -10.91 -8.57 -10.57
N ILE A 191 -10.12 -7.54 -10.26
CA ILE A 191 -8.73 -7.73 -9.82
C ILE A 191 -8.66 -8.30 -8.40
N ALA A 192 -9.63 -8.00 -7.52
CA ALA A 192 -9.68 -8.49 -6.16
C ALA A 192 -10.27 -9.91 -6.02
N LYS A 193 -10.86 -10.44 -7.10
CA LYS A 193 -11.59 -11.72 -7.05
C LYS A 193 -10.77 -12.84 -6.43
N GLY A 194 -11.31 -13.42 -5.35
CA GLY A 194 -10.72 -14.56 -4.63
C GLY A 194 -9.38 -14.27 -3.96
N THR A 195 -8.98 -13.01 -3.79
CA THR A 195 -7.72 -12.66 -3.13
C THR A 195 -7.70 -13.10 -1.66
N ASP A 196 -6.53 -13.50 -1.17
CA ASP A 196 -6.38 -13.90 0.24
C ASP A 196 -6.55 -12.70 1.18
N ILE A 197 -5.98 -11.54 0.80
CA ILE A 197 -6.14 -10.29 1.53
C ILE A 197 -6.50 -9.18 0.54
N LEU A 198 -7.59 -8.47 0.83
CA LEU A 198 -7.91 -7.19 0.21
C LEU A 198 -7.60 -6.07 1.20
N ILE A 199 -6.66 -5.20 0.87
CA ILE A 199 -6.39 -3.94 1.58
C ILE A 199 -7.10 -2.85 0.79
N HIS A 200 -8.10 -2.18 1.40
CA HIS A 200 -8.99 -1.28 0.68
C HIS A 200 -9.15 0.05 1.41
N ASP A 201 -9.17 1.14 0.63
CA ASP A 201 -9.48 2.49 1.11
C ASP A 201 -10.81 2.51 1.89
N ALA A 202 -10.77 2.98 3.11
CA ALA A 202 -11.91 3.10 4.02
C ALA A 202 -11.88 4.45 4.77
N GLN A 203 -11.55 5.52 4.07
CA GLN A 203 -11.32 6.83 4.66
C GLN A 203 -12.59 7.40 5.30
N TYR A 204 -13.77 7.04 4.82
CA TYR A 204 -15.02 7.64 5.26
C TYR A 204 -16.01 6.64 5.87
N THR A 205 -16.97 7.19 6.62
CA THR A 205 -18.20 6.47 6.95
C THR A 205 -19.26 6.69 5.86
N PRO A 206 -20.31 5.85 5.78
CA PRO A 206 -21.40 6.04 4.82
C PRO A 206 -22.02 7.44 4.89
N GLU A 207 -22.16 7.99 6.10
CA GLU A 207 -22.74 9.33 6.34
C GLU A 207 -21.84 10.45 5.78
N GLN A 208 -20.55 10.24 5.75
CA GLN A 208 -19.58 11.23 5.25
C GLN A 208 -19.50 11.26 3.71
N MET A 209 -19.87 10.16 3.02
CA MET A 209 -19.70 10.02 1.57
C MET A 209 -20.33 11.15 0.74
N HIS A 210 -21.51 11.66 1.16
CA HIS A 210 -22.17 12.73 0.42
C HIS A 210 -21.39 14.06 0.47
N LYS A 211 -20.69 14.31 1.60
CA LYS A 211 -19.90 15.52 1.81
C LYS A 211 -18.59 15.51 1.03
N TYR A 212 -17.99 14.33 0.87
CA TYR A 212 -16.66 14.16 0.29
C TYR A 212 -16.69 13.50 -1.10
N LYS A 213 -17.83 13.56 -1.79
CA LYS A 213 -17.97 13.06 -3.16
C LYS A 213 -16.96 13.76 -4.10
N GLY A 214 -16.24 12.99 -4.88
CA GLY A 214 -15.21 13.49 -5.80
C GLY A 214 -13.84 13.67 -5.15
N TRP A 215 -13.67 13.31 -3.87
CA TRP A 215 -12.38 13.36 -3.18
C TRP A 215 -11.54 12.09 -3.42
N GLY A 216 -12.13 11.07 -4.05
CA GLY A 216 -11.40 9.90 -4.49
C GLY A 216 -11.30 8.76 -3.50
N HIS A 217 -12.20 8.70 -2.50
CA HIS A 217 -12.15 7.72 -1.41
C HIS A 217 -13.45 6.97 -1.23
N SER A 218 -13.37 5.88 -0.45
CA SER A 218 -14.49 4.97 -0.17
C SER A 218 -14.92 5.01 1.30
N SER A 219 -16.13 4.49 1.56
CA SER A 219 -16.58 4.18 2.92
C SER A 219 -16.25 2.72 3.28
N TRP A 220 -16.14 2.47 4.60
CA TRP A 220 -15.97 1.09 5.10
C TRP A 220 -17.10 0.16 4.63
N GLU A 221 -18.32 0.68 4.43
CA GLU A 221 -19.45 -0.11 3.94
C GLU A 221 -19.24 -0.57 2.50
N GLN A 222 -18.76 0.33 1.62
CA GLN A 222 -18.40 -0.02 0.24
C GLN A 222 -17.27 -1.05 0.21
N CYS A 223 -16.32 -0.99 1.14
CA CYS A 223 -15.26 -2.00 1.26
C CYS A 223 -15.82 -3.40 1.56
N THR A 224 -16.76 -3.48 2.52
CA THR A 224 -17.38 -4.77 2.89
C THR A 224 -18.23 -5.33 1.75
N ASP A 225 -18.99 -4.49 1.05
CA ASP A 225 -19.81 -4.89 -0.10
C ASP A 225 -18.92 -5.41 -1.25
N LEU A 226 -17.79 -4.73 -1.51
CA LEU A 226 -16.82 -5.17 -2.52
C LEU A 226 -16.17 -6.49 -2.10
N ALA A 227 -15.78 -6.63 -0.84
CA ALA A 227 -15.16 -7.84 -0.31
C ALA A 227 -16.08 -9.06 -0.47
N LEU A 228 -17.38 -8.90 -0.20
CA LEU A 228 -18.39 -9.93 -0.42
C LEU A 228 -18.53 -10.27 -1.91
N GLN A 229 -18.67 -9.26 -2.77
CA GLN A 229 -18.86 -9.46 -4.21
C GLN A 229 -17.63 -10.07 -4.88
N ALA A 230 -16.43 -9.68 -4.49
CA ALA A 230 -15.18 -10.24 -4.98
C ALA A 230 -14.79 -11.56 -4.32
N GLN A 231 -15.55 -12.03 -3.31
CA GLN A 231 -15.29 -13.27 -2.57
C GLN A 231 -13.87 -13.32 -1.98
N VAL A 232 -13.42 -12.23 -1.38
CA VAL A 232 -12.10 -12.16 -0.76
C VAL A 232 -12.08 -12.96 0.55
N LYS A 233 -10.92 -13.46 0.99
CA LYS A 233 -10.84 -14.25 2.22
C LYS A 233 -10.70 -13.37 3.46
N LYS A 234 -10.03 -12.22 3.36
CA LYS A 234 -9.83 -11.25 4.45
C LYS A 234 -9.87 -9.83 3.88
N LEU A 235 -10.54 -8.92 4.60
CA LEU A 235 -10.57 -7.50 4.32
C LEU A 235 -9.72 -6.75 5.35
N VAL A 236 -8.90 -5.80 4.89
CA VAL A 236 -8.17 -4.85 5.73
C VAL A 236 -8.61 -3.44 5.32
N LEU A 237 -9.31 -2.76 6.20
CA LEU A 237 -9.67 -1.36 6.05
C LEU A 237 -8.42 -0.51 6.20
N PHE A 238 -8.17 0.34 5.23
CA PHE A 238 -6.92 1.07 5.09
C PHE A 238 -7.17 2.54 4.79
N HIS A 239 -6.12 3.35 4.74
CA HIS A 239 -6.18 4.77 4.38
C HIS A 239 -7.10 5.56 5.31
N HIS A 240 -6.92 5.38 6.63
CA HIS A 240 -7.77 5.98 7.65
C HIS A 240 -7.71 7.50 7.62
N ASN A 241 -8.88 8.13 7.71
CA ASN A 241 -8.98 9.58 7.81
C ASN A 241 -8.15 10.11 9.00
N PRO A 242 -7.26 11.09 8.80
CA PRO A 242 -6.43 11.63 9.88
C PRO A 242 -7.25 12.24 11.03
N GLU A 243 -8.49 12.69 10.78
CA GLU A 243 -9.39 13.23 11.78
C GLU A 243 -10.19 12.16 12.57
N HIS A 244 -10.10 10.88 12.18
CA HIS A 244 -10.78 9.82 12.90
C HIS A 244 -9.97 9.39 14.13
N SER A 245 -10.58 9.53 15.31
CA SER A 245 -10.02 9.05 16.57
C SER A 245 -9.92 7.52 16.63
N ASN A 246 -9.12 7.00 17.56
CA ASN A 246 -9.03 5.56 17.82
C ASN A 246 -10.40 4.92 18.07
N SER A 247 -11.25 5.56 18.91
CA SER A 247 -12.59 5.05 19.21
C SER A 247 -13.50 5.01 17.98
N MET A 248 -13.34 5.96 17.07
CA MET A 248 -14.06 5.96 15.79
C MET A 248 -13.60 4.81 14.89
N LEU A 249 -12.30 4.58 14.77
CA LEU A 249 -11.73 3.48 13.96
C LEU A 249 -12.10 2.12 14.55
N GLU A 250 -12.12 1.96 15.88
CA GLU A 250 -12.61 0.74 16.55
C GLU A 250 -14.09 0.47 16.25
N LYS A 251 -14.91 1.54 16.24
CA LYS A 251 -16.31 1.43 15.87
C LYS A 251 -16.47 1.00 14.41
N ILE A 252 -15.75 1.64 13.49
CA ILE A 252 -15.74 1.29 12.06
C ILE A 252 -15.35 -0.19 11.87
N GLU A 253 -14.33 -0.66 12.57
CA GLU A 253 -13.90 -2.08 12.51
C GLU A 253 -15.02 -3.03 12.93
N LYS A 254 -15.70 -2.75 14.05
CA LYS A 254 -16.83 -3.56 14.55
C LYS A 254 -18.03 -3.52 13.60
N ASP A 255 -18.37 -2.35 13.07
CA ASP A 255 -19.47 -2.20 12.12
C ASP A 255 -19.17 -2.99 10.83
N ALA A 256 -17.94 -2.91 10.30
CA ALA A 256 -17.51 -3.68 9.15
C ALA A 256 -17.51 -5.19 9.41
N GLN A 257 -17.04 -5.63 10.59
CA GLN A 257 -17.07 -7.05 11.01
C GLN A 257 -18.49 -7.61 11.08
N SER A 258 -19.48 -6.79 11.38
CA SER A 258 -20.88 -7.22 11.36
C SER A 258 -21.39 -7.62 9.97
N LYS A 259 -20.81 -7.04 8.91
CA LYS A 259 -21.12 -7.33 7.50
C LYS A 259 -20.19 -8.38 6.89
N PHE A 260 -18.90 -8.26 7.15
CA PHE A 260 -17.87 -9.19 6.69
C PHE A 260 -16.95 -9.54 7.87
N THR A 261 -17.22 -10.69 8.49
CA THR A 261 -16.60 -11.10 9.77
C THR A 261 -15.08 -11.07 9.76
N ASN A 262 -14.44 -11.48 8.65
CA ASN A 262 -12.98 -11.51 8.52
C ASN A 262 -12.41 -10.15 8.10
N THR A 263 -12.77 -9.10 8.85
CA THR A 263 -12.32 -7.70 8.63
C THR A 263 -11.40 -7.25 9.75
N LEU A 264 -10.34 -6.55 9.40
CA LEU A 264 -9.45 -5.83 10.33
C LEU A 264 -9.32 -4.38 9.86
N SER A 265 -9.16 -3.44 10.79
CA SER A 265 -8.65 -2.10 10.47
C SER A 265 -7.13 -2.11 10.55
N ALA A 266 -6.46 -1.57 9.53
CA ALA A 266 -5.01 -1.51 9.48
C ALA A 266 -4.44 -0.72 10.65
N ARG A 267 -3.28 -1.16 11.14
CA ARG A 267 -2.50 -0.47 12.18
C ARG A 267 -1.03 -0.48 11.80
N ASP A 268 -0.33 0.57 12.10
CA ASP A 268 1.12 0.62 11.93
C ASP A 268 1.78 -0.52 12.71
N GLY A 269 2.65 -1.28 12.06
CA GLY A 269 3.29 -2.46 12.62
C GLY A 269 2.48 -3.77 12.54
N MET A 270 1.21 -3.74 12.08
CA MET A 270 0.40 -4.95 11.92
C MET A 270 1.04 -5.93 10.94
N GLU A 271 1.11 -7.20 11.33
CA GLU A 271 1.60 -8.29 10.49
C GLU A 271 0.49 -9.32 10.25
N ILE A 272 0.34 -9.76 9.00
CA ILE A 272 -0.61 -10.79 8.57
C ILE A 272 0.15 -11.84 7.76
N PHE A 273 -0.03 -13.11 8.11
CA PHE A 273 0.59 -14.24 7.42
C PHE A 273 -0.43 -15.00 6.56
N ILE A 274 0.01 -15.48 5.39
CA ILE A 274 -0.76 -16.33 4.49
C ILE A 274 0.09 -17.55 4.14
N PRO A 275 -0.33 -18.80 4.48
CA PRO A 275 -1.51 -19.14 5.28
C PRO A 275 -1.42 -18.59 6.72
N ASN A 276 -2.56 -18.52 7.40
CA ASN A 276 -2.69 -17.95 8.76
C ASN A 276 -1.93 -18.74 9.86
N GLU A 277 -1.12 -19.72 9.50
CA GLU A 277 -0.29 -20.50 10.43
C GLU A 277 1.07 -19.81 10.53
N VAL A 278 1.41 -19.36 11.73
CA VAL A 278 2.78 -18.91 12.05
C VAL A 278 3.69 -20.12 11.82
N PRO A 279 4.73 -20.04 10.95
CA PRO A 279 5.67 -21.16 10.82
C PRO A 279 6.28 -21.45 12.19
N GLU A 280 6.31 -22.71 12.63
CA GLU A 280 6.89 -23.16 13.91
C GLU A 280 8.37 -22.76 14.10
N SER A 281 9.02 -22.23 13.08
CA SER A 281 10.43 -21.80 13.09
C SER A 281 10.67 -20.37 13.61
N VAL A 282 9.64 -19.69 14.14
CA VAL A 282 9.74 -18.29 14.68
C VAL A 282 9.39 -18.24 16.18
N ILE A 283 9.29 -19.39 16.86
CA ILE A 283 9.13 -19.48 18.31
C ILE A 283 10.47 -19.77 18.97
#